data_e68e52afa5926602f1b5eb0bc8ea58e2
#
_entry.id   e68e52afa5926602f1b5eb0bc8ea58e2
#
_cell.length_a   1.000
_cell.length_b   1.000
_cell.length_c   1.000
_cell.angle_alpha   90.00
_cell.angle_beta   90.00
_cell.angle_gamma   90.00
#
_symmetry.space_group_name_H-M   'P 1'
#
loop_
_entity.id
_entity.type
_entity.pdbx_description
1 polymer ?
#
loop_
_entity_poly.entity_id
_entity_poly.type
_entity_poly.pdbx_seq_one_letter_code
_entity_poly.pdbx_strand_id
1 'polypeptide(L)'
;MTIFSKQQVYHSLSLLYFIILVTACSSTRLIYSFTDKFIKDEINYFLYLDEEEKLLMNQQVSEMINWHRTSMMPSYASYLDNIADTLEVGEYDANKITIIIDEGRTLIEDTVIGLTPYASKFLIRINNDGAIEFMKKQMLMRQQERIIKLSEPREIRYKDRFDKLSKNFKRFFGDLTNAQIEMLETHSHETLNDSRVRLHNRTLRQKVFVRFMKSQPNEAELNAYLNKLLISGHEIINPNYKDFSQASLSRFKILLIKMLAISSDKQRNVMIDKLRSYAREFN
;
A
#
# COMPACT_ATOMS: atom_id res chain seq x y z
N MET A 1 31.28 46.87 4.30
CA MET A 1 31.72 45.49 4.34
C MET A 1 31.59 45.00 5.79
N THR A 2 30.44 44.44 6.16
CA THR A 2 30.09 44.07 7.54
C THR A 2 30.62 42.67 7.82
N ILE A 3 31.62 42.59 8.69
CA ILE A 3 32.25 41.36 9.14
C ILE A 3 31.28 40.66 10.11
N PHE A 4 30.61 39.64 9.67
CA PHE A 4 29.82 38.78 10.56
C PHE A 4 30.74 38.11 11.58
N SER A 5 30.47 38.29 12.88
CA SER A 5 31.27 37.69 13.94
C SER A 5 31.18 36.16 13.89
N LYS A 6 32.28 35.48 14.17
CA LYS A 6 32.37 34.02 14.22
C LYS A 6 31.26 33.40 15.08
N GLN A 7 30.82 34.08 16.11
CA GLN A 7 29.73 33.65 16.99
C GLN A 7 28.37 33.61 16.29
N GLN A 8 28.07 34.56 15.39
CA GLN A 8 26.82 34.59 14.60
C GLN A 8 26.78 33.42 13.57
N VAL A 9 27.92 33.06 12.99
CA VAL A 9 28.04 31.91 12.06
C VAL A 9 27.78 30.59 12.79
N TYR A 10 28.31 30.42 14.03
CA TYR A 10 28.07 29.20 14.81
C TYR A 10 26.60 29.08 15.26
N HIS A 11 25.94 30.18 15.61
CA HIS A 11 24.51 30.17 15.96
C HIS A 11 23.63 29.86 14.75
N SER A 12 23.97 30.40 13.58
CA SER A 12 23.26 30.08 12.32
C SER A 12 23.44 28.63 11.88
N LEU A 13 24.67 28.08 12.02
CA LEU A 13 24.96 26.67 11.74
C LEU A 13 24.25 25.72 12.73
N SER A 14 24.24 26.07 14.03
CA SER A 14 23.54 25.30 15.06
C SER A 14 22.02 25.33 14.85
N LEU A 15 21.46 26.48 14.46
CA LEU A 15 20.04 26.61 14.14
C LEU A 15 19.67 25.81 12.89
N LEU A 16 20.51 25.85 11.86
CA LEU A 16 20.32 25.05 10.63
C LEU A 16 20.40 23.54 10.92
N TYR A 17 21.34 23.11 11.75
CA TYR A 17 21.46 21.71 12.18
C TYR A 17 20.26 21.26 13.02
N PHE A 18 19.76 22.14 13.90
CA PHE A 18 18.54 21.86 14.68
C PHE A 18 17.28 21.79 13.80
N ILE A 19 17.16 22.64 12.77
CA ILE A 19 16.07 22.58 11.78
C ILE A 19 16.13 21.29 10.97
N ILE A 20 17.33 20.82 10.59
CA ILE A 20 17.50 19.56 9.86
C ILE A 20 17.09 18.34 10.74
N LEU A 21 17.43 18.36 12.03
CA LEU A 21 17.02 17.31 12.98
C LEU A 21 15.50 17.28 13.24
N VAL A 22 14.86 18.45 13.25
CA VAL A 22 13.40 18.57 13.45
C VAL A 22 12.62 18.12 12.21
N THR A 23 13.16 18.32 10.99
CA THR A 23 12.51 17.91 9.75
C THR A 23 12.57 16.39 9.52
N ALA A 24 13.60 15.70 10.00
CA ALA A 24 13.70 14.24 9.93
C ALA A 24 12.67 13.51 10.79
N CYS A 25 12.31 14.06 11.97
CA CYS A 25 11.25 13.51 12.83
C CYS A 25 9.82 13.90 12.39
N SER A 26 9.65 14.84 11.46
CA SER A 26 8.33 15.34 11.07
C SER A 26 7.67 14.54 9.95
N SER A 27 8.44 13.86 9.08
CA SER A 27 7.91 13.17 7.91
C SER A 27 7.06 11.94 8.30
N THR A 28 7.58 11.09 9.17
CA THR A 28 6.86 9.89 9.66
C THR A 28 5.61 10.27 10.45
N ARG A 29 5.72 11.25 11.35
CA ARG A 29 4.57 11.76 12.12
C ARG A 29 3.49 12.35 11.21
N LEU A 30 3.89 13.06 10.16
CA LEU A 30 2.98 13.62 9.17
C LEU A 30 2.29 12.52 8.35
N ILE A 31 3.05 11.51 7.88
CA ILE A 31 2.50 10.36 7.15
C ILE A 31 1.46 9.64 7.99
N TYR A 32 1.74 9.38 9.28
CA TYR A 32 0.79 8.71 10.17
C TYR A 32 -0.45 9.56 10.49
N SER A 33 -0.33 10.88 10.60
CA SER A 33 -1.52 11.73 10.78
C SER A 33 -2.44 11.71 9.55
N PHE A 34 -1.88 11.67 8.35
CA PHE A 34 -2.66 11.48 7.12
C PHE A 34 -3.26 10.06 7.04
N THR A 35 -2.52 9.04 7.46
CA THR A 35 -3.00 7.64 7.49
C THR A 35 -4.15 7.48 8.47
N ASP A 36 -4.03 8.02 9.69
CA ASP A 36 -5.09 8.03 10.70
C ASP A 36 -6.37 8.66 10.15
N LYS A 37 -6.26 9.88 9.63
CA LYS A 37 -7.38 10.57 9.03
C LYS A 37 -7.99 9.80 7.87
N PHE A 38 -7.18 9.30 6.95
CA PHE A 38 -7.64 8.54 5.79
C PHE A 38 -8.41 7.27 6.20
N ILE A 39 -7.91 6.52 7.19
CA ILE A 39 -8.58 5.32 7.69
C ILE A 39 -9.94 5.67 8.31
N LYS A 40 -9.99 6.71 9.14
CA LYS A 40 -11.23 7.18 9.79
C LYS A 40 -12.24 7.69 8.75
N ASP A 41 -11.79 8.44 7.75
CA ASP A 41 -12.64 8.93 6.66
C ASP A 41 -13.22 7.75 5.84
N GLU A 42 -12.42 6.73 5.53
CA GLU A 42 -12.90 5.52 4.84
C GLU A 42 -13.89 4.72 5.71
N ILE A 43 -13.65 4.58 7.01
CA ILE A 43 -14.59 3.92 7.92
C ILE A 43 -15.91 4.69 7.95
N ASN A 44 -15.89 6.02 8.14
CA ASN A 44 -17.08 6.87 8.16
C ASN A 44 -17.84 6.88 6.82
N TYR A 45 -17.15 6.66 5.70
CA TYR A 45 -17.81 6.50 4.41
C TYR A 45 -18.66 5.22 4.34
N PHE A 46 -18.12 4.11 4.90
CA PHE A 46 -18.81 2.82 4.82
C PHE A 46 -19.76 2.55 5.97
N LEU A 47 -19.66 3.26 7.08
CA LEU A 47 -20.40 3.00 8.32
C LEU A 47 -20.98 4.30 8.86
N TYR A 48 -22.26 4.23 9.24
CA TYR A 48 -22.89 5.30 9.99
C TYR A 48 -22.72 5.00 11.48
N LEU A 49 -21.91 5.82 12.16
CA LEU A 49 -21.50 5.60 13.54
C LEU A 49 -22.14 6.66 14.47
N ASP A 50 -22.63 6.22 15.62
CA ASP A 50 -22.98 7.12 16.72
C ASP A 50 -21.72 7.61 17.47
N GLU A 51 -21.89 8.41 18.53
CA GLU A 51 -20.74 9.01 19.24
C GLU A 51 -19.93 7.96 20.03
N GLU A 52 -20.56 6.93 20.60
CA GLU A 52 -19.87 5.84 21.31
C GLU A 52 -19.06 4.98 20.34
N GLU A 53 -19.67 4.63 19.22
CA GLU A 53 -19.02 3.87 18.13
C GLU A 53 -17.84 4.65 17.50
N LYS A 54 -17.94 5.99 17.36
CA LYS A 54 -16.83 6.84 16.92
C LYS A 54 -15.68 6.85 17.94
N LEU A 55 -15.97 6.89 19.24
CA LEU A 55 -14.94 6.78 20.28
C LEU A 55 -14.21 5.45 20.19
N LEU A 56 -14.94 4.34 20.05
CA LEU A 56 -14.36 3.02 19.86
C LEU A 56 -13.54 2.94 18.58
N MET A 57 -14.04 3.45 17.45
CA MET A 57 -13.30 3.53 16.20
C MET A 57 -11.97 4.27 16.39
N ASN A 58 -12.00 5.45 17.01
CA ASN A 58 -10.81 6.25 17.25
C ASN A 58 -9.78 5.49 18.08
N GLN A 59 -10.22 4.79 19.14
CA GLN A 59 -9.35 3.96 19.96
C GLN A 59 -8.73 2.82 19.15
N GLN A 60 -9.55 2.03 18.44
CA GLN A 60 -9.05 0.89 17.68
C GLN A 60 -8.11 1.31 16.53
N VAL A 61 -8.40 2.40 15.85
CA VAL A 61 -7.50 2.95 14.81
C VAL A 61 -6.18 3.41 15.42
N SER A 62 -6.20 4.07 16.57
CA SER A 62 -4.98 4.53 17.24
C SER A 62 -4.12 3.36 17.73
N GLU A 63 -4.72 2.34 18.32
CA GLU A 63 -4.03 1.11 18.77
C GLU A 63 -3.42 0.36 17.57
N MET A 64 -4.19 0.21 16.49
CA MET A 64 -3.78 -0.40 15.24
C MET A 64 -2.58 0.32 14.59
N ILE A 65 -2.63 1.65 14.50
CA ILE A 65 -1.54 2.47 13.98
C ILE A 65 -0.30 2.36 14.86
N ASN A 66 -0.46 2.38 16.18
CA ASN A 66 0.65 2.22 17.09
C ASN A 66 1.33 0.85 16.94
N TRP A 67 0.53 -0.23 16.87
CA TRP A 67 1.05 -1.57 16.61
C TRP A 67 1.80 -1.62 15.26
N HIS A 68 1.21 -1.11 14.18
CA HIS A 68 1.86 -1.10 12.87
C HIS A 68 3.20 -0.37 12.92
N ARG A 69 3.24 0.80 13.57
CA ARG A 69 4.46 1.60 13.69
C ARG A 69 5.56 0.90 14.49
N THR A 70 5.19 0.24 15.59
CA THR A 70 6.19 -0.37 16.50
C THR A 70 6.60 -1.78 16.08
N SER A 71 5.71 -2.52 15.40
CA SER A 71 5.94 -3.93 15.06
C SER A 71 6.32 -4.15 13.61
N MET A 72 5.70 -3.41 12.67
CA MET A 72 5.90 -3.68 11.24
C MET A 72 6.92 -2.73 10.58
N MET A 73 6.99 -1.47 11.00
CA MET A 73 7.90 -0.51 10.36
C MET A 73 9.38 -0.91 10.43
N PRO A 74 9.91 -1.43 11.57
CA PRO A 74 11.28 -1.93 11.61
C PRO A 74 11.53 -3.09 10.63
N SER A 75 10.55 -3.97 10.44
CA SER A 75 10.63 -5.08 9.47
C SER A 75 10.66 -4.56 8.04
N TYR A 76 9.87 -3.53 7.74
CA TYR A 76 9.93 -2.87 6.42
C TYR A 76 11.25 -2.15 6.20
N ALA A 77 11.81 -1.48 7.21
CA ALA A 77 13.12 -0.85 7.13
C ALA A 77 14.20 -1.88 6.78
N SER A 78 14.26 -2.97 7.52
CA SER A 78 15.20 -4.07 7.26
C SER A 78 15.04 -4.66 5.86
N TYR A 79 13.80 -4.87 5.41
CA TYR A 79 13.50 -5.38 4.08
C TYR A 79 14.00 -4.42 2.98
N LEU A 80 13.79 -3.11 3.14
CA LEU A 80 14.24 -2.11 2.17
C LEU A 80 15.78 -2.00 2.14
N ASP A 81 16.45 -2.09 3.29
CA ASP A 81 17.90 -2.13 3.36
C ASP A 81 18.47 -3.37 2.68
N ASN A 82 17.88 -4.55 2.88
CA ASN A 82 18.28 -5.80 2.20
C ASN A 82 18.14 -5.69 0.66
N ILE A 83 17.12 -5.01 0.16
CA ILE A 83 16.99 -4.74 -1.28
C ILE A 83 18.09 -3.80 -1.74
N ALA A 84 18.37 -2.72 -0.98
CA ALA A 84 19.43 -1.77 -1.31
C ALA A 84 20.80 -2.46 -1.35
N ASP A 85 21.13 -3.30 -0.37
CA ASP A 85 22.36 -4.08 -0.33
C ASP A 85 22.48 -5.01 -1.53
N THR A 86 21.39 -5.71 -1.89
CA THR A 86 21.35 -6.59 -3.08
C THR A 86 21.64 -5.82 -4.37
N LEU A 87 21.09 -4.61 -4.51
CA LEU A 87 21.34 -3.76 -5.68
C LEU A 87 22.76 -3.19 -5.69
N GLU A 88 23.33 -2.90 -4.53
CA GLU A 88 24.69 -2.35 -4.38
C GLU A 88 25.75 -3.38 -4.76
N VAL A 89 25.58 -4.64 -4.33
CA VAL A 89 26.47 -5.75 -4.72
C VAL A 89 26.34 -6.06 -6.22
N GLY A 90 25.20 -5.76 -6.84
CA GLY A 90 24.93 -6.01 -8.26
C GLY A 90 24.64 -7.49 -8.59
N GLU A 91 24.50 -8.35 -7.58
CA GLU A 91 24.21 -9.78 -7.73
C GLU A 91 22.71 -10.05 -7.63
N TYR A 92 21.95 -9.63 -8.63
CA TYR A 92 20.52 -9.87 -8.68
C TYR A 92 20.10 -10.48 -10.03
N ASP A 93 19.74 -11.72 -9.98
CA ASP A 93 19.12 -12.45 -11.08
C ASP A 93 17.59 -12.54 -10.91
N ALA A 94 16.92 -13.22 -11.82
CA ALA A 94 15.49 -13.43 -11.78
C ALA A 94 15.02 -14.19 -10.52
N ASN A 95 15.83 -15.10 -9.99
CA ASN A 95 15.54 -15.88 -8.81
C ASN A 95 15.62 -14.98 -7.55
N LYS A 96 16.69 -14.21 -7.41
CA LYS A 96 16.84 -13.27 -6.29
C LYS A 96 15.72 -12.23 -6.25
N ILE A 97 15.35 -11.66 -7.41
CA ILE A 97 14.21 -10.73 -7.51
C ILE A 97 12.91 -11.43 -7.10
N THR A 98 12.71 -12.69 -7.47
CA THR A 98 11.53 -13.46 -7.07
C THR A 98 11.46 -13.63 -5.56
N ILE A 99 12.57 -14.00 -4.91
CA ILE A 99 12.67 -14.12 -3.45
C ILE A 99 12.32 -12.81 -2.76
N ILE A 100 12.91 -11.69 -3.20
CA ILE A 100 12.63 -10.37 -2.67
C ILE A 100 11.12 -10.04 -2.74
N ILE A 101 10.48 -10.30 -3.87
CA ILE A 101 9.04 -10.03 -4.03
C ILE A 101 8.20 -10.92 -3.10
N ASP A 102 8.58 -12.18 -2.92
CA ASP A 102 7.86 -13.11 -2.07
C ASP A 102 8.05 -12.77 -0.57
N GLU A 103 9.24 -12.32 -0.15
CA GLU A 103 9.49 -11.74 1.20
C GLU A 103 8.59 -10.51 1.45
N GLY A 104 8.51 -9.60 0.48
CA GLY A 104 7.62 -8.44 0.59
C GLY A 104 6.13 -8.82 0.70
N ARG A 105 5.71 -9.91 0.05
CA ARG A 105 4.35 -10.46 0.22
C ARG A 105 4.12 -11.00 1.62
N THR A 106 5.08 -11.73 2.18
CA THR A 106 5.01 -12.22 3.57
C THR A 106 4.82 -11.06 4.54
N LEU A 107 5.57 -9.97 4.39
CA LEU A 107 5.40 -8.77 5.23
C LEU A 107 4.00 -8.16 5.12
N ILE A 108 3.39 -8.18 3.93
CA ILE A 108 2.01 -7.71 3.75
C ILE A 108 1.04 -8.65 4.46
N GLU A 109 1.23 -9.97 4.37
CA GLU A 109 0.40 -10.98 5.04
C GLU A 109 0.50 -10.84 6.56
N ASP A 110 1.70 -10.67 7.12
CA ASP A 110 1.94 -10.42 8.55
C ASP A 110 1.24 -9.14 9.01
N THR A 111 1.28 -8.09 8.19
CA THR A 111 0.55 -6.84 8.46
C THR A 111 -0.95 -7.08 8.52
N VAL A 112 -1.52 -7.80 7.58
CA VAL A 112 -2.96 -8.14 7.58
C VAL A 112 -3.31 -8.91 8.83
N ILE A 113 -2.55 -9.93 9.20
CA ILE A 113 -2.76 -10.75 10.41
C ILE A 113 -2.76 -9.87 11.66
N GLY A 114 -1.82 -8.96 11.77
CA GLY A 114 -1.71 -8.07 12.93
C GLY A 114 -2.77 -6.97 13.01
N LEU A 115 -3.35 -6.56 11.86
CA LEU A 115 -4.39 -5.53 11.83
C LEU A 115 -5.81 -6.09 12.05
N THR A 116 -6.06 -7.36 11.68
CA THR A 116 -7.40 -7.95 11.75
C THR A 116 -8.00 -8.03 13.15
N PRO A 117 -7.25 -8.20 14.28
CA PRO A 117 -7.84 -8.15 15.62
C PRO A 117 -8.51 -6.81 15.92
N TYR A 118 -7.89 -5.68 15.57
CA TYR A 118 -8.47 -4.36 15.78
C TYR A 118 -9.74 -4.16 14.96
N ALA A 119 -9.71 -4.60 13.68
CA ALA A 119 -10.87 -4.54 12.80
C ALA A 119 -12.02 -5.43 13.32
N SER A 120 -11.73 -6.64 13.79
CA SER A 120 -12.73 -7.59 14.32
C SER A 120 -13.41 -7.03 15.54
N LYS A 121 -12.64 -6.55 16.51
CA LYS A 121 -13.14 -5.97 17.77
C LYS A 121 -14.07 -4.78 17.50
N PHE A 122 -13.73 -3.93 16.54
CA PHE A 122 -14.57 -2.81 16.14
C PHE A 122 -15.84 -3.27 15.42
N LEU A 123 -15.69 -4.11 14.38
CA LEU A 123 -16.81 -4.53 13.53
C LEU A 123 -17.88 -5.33 14.28
N ILE A 124 -17.50 -6.13 15.28
CA ILE A 124 -18.45 -6.86 16.11
C ILE A 124 -19.37 -5.91 16.88
N ARG A 125 -18.85 -4.80 17.39
CA ARG A 125 -19.63 -3.83 18.17
C ARG A 125 -20.67 -3.09 17.35
N ILE A 126 -20.42 -2.89 16.10
CA ILE A 126 -21.32 -2.19 15.17
C ILE A 126 -22.13 -3.16 14.30
N ASN A 127 -22.08 -4.47 14.56
CA ASN A 127 -22.73 -5.48 13.72
C ASN A 127 -24.23 -5.57 14.01
N ASN A 128 -25.00 -4.66 13.41
CA ASN A 128 -26.44 -4.68 13.42
C ASN A 128 -26.99 -4.54 11.97
N ASP A 129 -28.26 -4.87 11.78
CA ASP A 129 -28.87 -4.89 10.45
C ASP A 129 -28.83 -3.52 9.74
N GLY A 130 -29.01 -2.43 10.49
CA GLY A 130 -28.95 -1.07 9.95
C GLY A 130 -27.55 -0.72 9.43
N ALA A 131 -26.50 -1.00 10.21
CA ALA A 131 -25.12 -0.79 9.83
C ALA A 131 -24.72 -1.66 8.62
N ILE A 132 -25.18 -2.91 8.58
CA ILE A 132 -24.90 -3.82 7.46
C ILE A 132 -25.56 -3.31 6.16
N GLU A 133 -26.83 -2.89 6.20
CA GLU A 133 -27.50 -2.38 5.01
C GLU A 133 -26.91 -1.03 4.56
N PHE A 134 -26.52 -0.15 5.49
CA PHE A 134 -25.81 1.08 5.15
C PHE A 134 -24.48 0.77 4.45
N MET A 135 -23.65 -0.10 5.04
CA MET A 135 -22.37 -0.52 4.46
C MET A 135 -22.54 -1.10 3.06
N LYS A 136 -23.54 -1.97 2.87
CA LYS A 136 -23.84 -2.56 1.57
C LYS A 136 -24.22 -1.51 0.53
N LYS A 137 -25.01 -0.49 0.92
CA LYS A 137 -25.36 0.65 0.05
C LYS A 137 -24.11 1.42 -0.37
N GLN A 138 -23.21 1.75 0.56
CA GLN A 138 -21.97 2.45 0.26
C GLN A 138 -21.04 1.63 -0.63
N MET A 139 -20.96 0.31 -0.41
CA MET A 139 -20.19 -0.60 -1.29
C MET A 139 -20.71 -0.56 -2.73
N LEU A 140 -22.03 -0.55 -2.92
CA LEU A 140 -22.67 -0.44 -4.25
C LEU A 140 -22.38 0.92 -4.90
N MET A 141 -22.48 2.01 -4.16
CA MET A 141 -22.15 3.35 -4.67
C MET A 141 -20.69 3.41 -5.14
N ARG A 142 -19.74 2.95 -4.32
CA ARG A 142 -18.33 2.89 -4.67
C ARG A 142 -18.04 1.96 -5.86
N GLN A 143 -18.81 0.88 -6.01
CA GLN A 143 -18.75 0.00 -7.18
C GLN A 143 -19.20 0.73 -8.44
N GLN A 144 -20.31 1.47 -8.40
CA GLN A 144 -20.81 2.24 -9.54
C GLN A 144 -19.81 3.31 -10.00
N GLU A 145 -19.22 4.07 -9.08
CA GLU A 145 -18.16 5.03 -9.39
C GLU A 145 -16.98 4.38 -10.17
N ARG A 146 -16.59 3.18 -9.74
CA ARG A 146 -15.52 2.42 -10.42
C ARG A 146 -15.94 1.90 -11.78
N ILE A 147 -17.21 1.48 -11.95
CA ILE A 147 -17.75 1.05 -13.24
C ILE A 147 -17.74 2.23 -14.22
N ILE A 148 -18.20 3.42 -13.79
CA ILE A 148 -18.16 4.64 -14.61
C ILE A 148 -16.73 4.91 -15.10
N LYS A 149 -15.76 4.87 -14.20
CA LYS A 149 -14.34 5.05 -14.54
C LYS A 149 -13.79 3.98 -15.49
N LEU A 150 -14.24 2.73 -15.36
CA LEU A 150 -13.87 1.63 -16.26
C LEU A 150 -14.61 1.67 -17.60
N SER A 151 -15.63 2.51 -17.73
CA SER A 151 -16.39 2.74 -18.97
C SER A 151 -15.83 3.90 -19.80
N GLU A 152 -14.86 4.62 -19.28
CA GLU A 152 -14.14 5.65 -20.06
C GLU A 152 -13.51 5.06 -21.32
N PRO A 153 -13.29 5.86 -22.37
CA PRO A 153 -12.62 5.43 -23.59
C PRO A 153 -11.29 4.71 -23.31
N ARG A 154 -10.96 3.74 -24.16
CA ARG A 154 -9.77 2.91 -24.00
C ARG A 154 -8.49 3.75 -23.87
N GLU A 155 -8.39 4.81 -24.64
CA GLU A 155 -7.24 5.71 -24.73
C GLU A 155 -7.03 6.44 -23.39
N ILE A 156 -8.11 6.92 -22.78
CA ILE A 156 -8.07 7.59 -21.46
C ILE A 156 -7.63 6.61 -20.38
N ARG A 157 -8.23 5.42 -20.34
CA ARG A 157 -7.87 4.37 -19.37
C ARG A 157 -6.41 3.91 -19.53
N TYR A 158 -5.95 3.80 -20.78
CA TYR A 158 -4.56 3.47 -21.08
C TYR A 158 -3.62 4.55 -20.58
N LYS A 159 -3.89 5.81 -20.95
CA LYS A 159 -3.09 6.95 -20.51
C LYS A 159 -2.98 7.01 -18.98
N ASP A 160 -4.10 6.92 -18.27
CA ASP A 160 -4.14 6.90 -16.79
C ASP A 160 -3.31 5.78 -16.20
N ARG A 161 -3.34 4.60 -16.82
CA ARG A 161 -2.57 3.44 -16.37
C ARG A 161 -1.08 3.64 -16.61
N PHE A 162 -0.72 4.07 -17.81
CA PHE A 162 0.67 4.34 -18.19
C PHE A 162 1.27 5.45 -17.32
N ASP A 163 0.56 6.57 -17.14
CA ASP A 163 1.02 7.70 -16.32
C ASP A 163 1.30 7.27 -14.87
N LYS A 164 0.41 6.47 -14.27
CA LYS A 164 0.60 5.93 -12.92
C LYS A 164 1.79 4.98 -12.84
N LEU A 165 1.92 4.08 -13.80
CA LEU A 165 3.03 3.13 -13.85
C LEU A 165 4.36 3.86 -14.02
N SER A 166 4.45 4.76 -15.00
CA SER A 166 5.63 5.60 -15.27
C SER A 166 6.03 6.44 -14.05
N LYS A 167 5.06 7.08 -13.39
CA LYS A 167 5.32 7.86 -12.16
C LYS A 167 5.95 7.00 -11.06
N ASN A 168 5.45 5.77 -10.88
CA ASN A 168 5.99 4.85 -9.87
C ASN A 168 7.42 4.40 -10.23
N PHE A 169 7.67 4.03 -11.48
CA PHE A 169 9.01 3.66 -11.91
C PHE A 169 9.98 4.85 -11.85
N LYS A 170 9.59 6.03 -12.31
CA LYS A 170 10.42 7.25 -12.18
C LYS A 170 10.81 7.58 -10.74
N ARG A 171 9.97 7.26 -9.77
CA ARG A 171 10.27 7.48 -8.34
C ARG A 171 11.53 6.71 -7.89
N PHE A 172 11.75 5.52 -8.43
CA PHE A 172 12.85 4.64 -8.05
C PHE A 172 14.01 4.67 -9.05
N PHE A 173 13.72 4.73 -10.34
CA PHE A 173 14.74 4.71 -11.39
C PHE A 173 15.27 6.12 -11.75
N GLY A 174 14.58 7.19 -11.34
CA GLY A 174 14.84 8.52 -11.86
C GLY A 174 14.34 8.65 -13.32
N ASP A 175 15.14 9.26 -14.18
CA ASP A 175 14.79 9.41 -15.59
C ASP A 175 14.80 8.06 -16.32
N LEU A 176 13.73 7.78 -17.04
CA LEU A 176 13.58 6.55 -17.81
C LEU A 176 14.12 6.74 -19.23
N THR A 177 14.78 5.71 -19.74
CA THR A 177 15.20 5.64 -21.16
C THR A 177 14.00 5.32 -22.06
N ASN A 178 14.13 5.55 -23.36
CA ASN A 178 13.09 5.21 -24.34
C ASN A 178 12.73 3.72 -24.32
N ALA A 179 13.74 2.84 -24.18
CA ALA A 179 13.50 1.40 -24.06
C ALA A 179 12.70 1.03 -22.80
N GLN A 180 12.98 1.69 -21.66
CA GLN A 180 12.21 1.50 -20.44
C GLN A 180 10.76 2.02 -20.59
N ILE A 181 10.57 3.16 -21.25
CA ILE A 181 9.24 3.70 -21.53
C ILE A 181 8.42 2.72 -22.39
N GLU A 182 9.01 2.18 -23.46
CA GLU A 182 8.37 1.19 -24.34
C GLU A 182 7.95 -0.08 -23.59
N MET A 183 8.77 -0.57 -22.64
CA MET A 183 8.39 -1.68 -21.76
C MET A 183 7.18 -1.35 -20.90
N LEU A 184 7.09 -0.13 -20.37
CA LEU A 184 5.95 0.31 -19.57
C LEU A 184 4.69 0.50 -20.42
N GLU A 185 4.81 0.97 -21.63
CA GLU A 185 3.71 1.08 -22.61
C GLU A 185 3.15 -0.30 -22.93
N THR A 186 4.01 -1.26 -23.28
CA THR A 186 3.64 -2.64 -23.57
C THR A 186 2.90 -3.26 -22.38
N HIS A 187 3.47 -3.17 -21.18
CA HIS A 187 2.85 -3.70 -19.95
C HIS A 187 1.50 -3.02 -19.65
N SER A 188 1.37 -1.72 -19.92
CA SER A 188 0.13 -0.97 -19.72
C SER A 188 -0.96 -1.43 -20.68
N HIS A 189 -0.63 -1.74 -21.94
CA HIS A 189 -1.56 -2.33 -22.91
C HIS A 189 -2.01 -3.73 -22.52
N GLU A 190 -1.08 -4.61 -22.16
CA GLU A 190 -1.36 -6.00 -21.79
C GLU A 190 -2.25 -6.11 -20.55
N THR A 191 -2.11 -5.18 -19.60
CA THR A 191 -2.80 -5.23 -18.30
C THR A 191 -3.97 -4.27 -18.19
N LEU A 192 -4.39 -3.64 -19.29
CA LEU A 192 -5.45 -2.62 -19.30
C LEU A 192 -6.80 -3.14 -18.75
N ASN A 193 -7.11 -4.41 -19.01
CA ASN A 193 -8.37 -5.02 -18.58
C ASN A 193 -8.29 -5.67 -17.18
N ASP A 194 -7.13 -5.74 -16.56
CA ASP A 194 -6.95 -6.33 -15.22
C ASP A 194 -7.84 -5.64 -14.18
N SER A 195 -8.09 -4.35 -14.32
CA SER A 195 -8.93 -3.57 -13.42
C SER A 195 -10.39 -4.05 -13.38
N ARG A 196 -10.92 -4.56 -14.50
CA ARG A 196 -12.28 -5.12 -14.58
C ARG A 196 -12.36 -6.44 -13.78
N VAL A 197 -11.37 -7.32 -13.96
CA VAL A 197 -11.29 -8.59 -13.23
C VAL A 197 -11.15 -8.34 -11.72
N ARG A 198 -10.30 -7.38 -11.34
CA ARG A 198 -10.11 -6.97 -9.93
C ARG A 198 -11.39 -6.39 -9.33
N LEU A 199 -12.13 -5.56 -10.07
CA LEU A 199 -13.40 -4.99 -9.61
C LEU A 199 -14.45 -6.09 -9.42
N HIS A 200 -14.56 -7.03 -10.36
CA HIS A 200 -15.46 -8.18 -10.23
C HIS A 200 -15.16 -9.00 -8.97
N ASN A 201 -13.90 -9.39 -8.77
CA ASN A 201 -13.48 -10.14 -7.58
C ASN A 201 -13.73 -9.37 -6.29
N ARG A 202 -13.47 -8.05 -6.28
CA ARG A 202 -13.79 -7.19 -5.12
C ARG A 202 -15.28 -7.22 -4.79
N THR A 203 -16.14 -7.13 -5.80
CA THR A 203 -17.61 -7.19 -5.60
C THR A 203 -18.03 -8.53 -5.00
N LEU A 204 -17.44 -9.63 -5.45
CA LEU A 204 -17.70 -10.94 -4.86
C LEU A 204 -17.25 -10.99 -3.39
N ARG A 205 -16.05 -10.48 -3.08
CA ARG A 205 -15.53 -10.40 -1.69
C ARG A 205 -16.46 -9.61 -0.79
N GLN A 206 -16.96 -8.48 -1.24
CA GLN A 206 -17.92 -7.65 -0.48
C GLN A 206 -19.23 -8.40 -0.23
N LYS A 207 -19.75 -9.13 -1.22
CA LYS A 207 -20.99 -9.94 -1.06
C LYS A 207 -20.82 -11.04 0.00
N VAL A 208 -19.71 -11.77 -0.03
CA VAL A 208 -19.49 -12.86 0.95
C VAL A 208 -19.23 -12.29 2.33
N PHE A 209 -18.51 -11.15 2.44
CA PHE A 209 -18.32 -10.45 3.70
C PHE A 209 -19.64 -10.00 4.33
N VAL A 210 -20.50 -9.32 3.57
CA VAL A 210 -21.85 -8.92 4.05
C VAL A 210 -22.65 -10.11 4.51
N ARG A 211 -22.61 -11.24 3.78
CA ARG A 211 -23.31 -12.47 4.17
C ARG A 211 -22.77 -13.02 5.48
N PHE A 212 -21.45 -13.03 5.66
CA PHE A 212 -20.83 -13.50 6.89
C PHE A 212 -21.19 -12.60 8.09
N MET A 213 -21.17 -11.27 7.93
CA MET A 213 -21.60 -10.36 9.00
C MET A 213 -23.06 -10.58 9.41
N LYS A 214 -23.95 -10.88 8.46
CA LYS A 214 -25.36 -11.21 8.75
C LYS A 214 -25.55 -12.51 9.54
N SER A 215 -24.59 -13.41 9.57
CA SER A 215 -24.65 -14.62 10.43
C SER A 215 -24.33 -14.33 11.91
N GLN A 216 -24.10 -13.07 12.27
CA GLN A 216 -23.80 -12.64 13.64
C GLN A 216 -22.60 -13.40 14.25
N PRO A 217 -21.43 -13.41 13.58
CA PRO A 217 -20.26 -14.12 14.08
C PRO A 217 -19.78 -13.52 15.41
N ASN A 218 -19.08 -14.31 16.22
CA ASN A 218 -18.33 -13.77 17.34
C ASN A 218 -16.99 -13.16 16.87
N GLU A 219 -16.25 -12.49 17.77
CA GLU A 219 -15.00 -11.79 17.44
C GLU A 219 -13.93 -12.74 16.89
N ALA A 220 -13.77 -13.93 17.49
CA ALA A 220 -12.78 -14.91 17.04
C ALA A 220 -13.08 -15.46 15.64
N GLU A 221 -14.36 -15.75 15.37
CA GLU A 221 -14.83 -16.18 14.05
C GLU A 221 -14.62 -15.08 13.00
N LEU A 222 -14.92 -13.83 13.34
CA LEU A 222 -14.72 -12.70 12.42
C LEU A 222 -13.23 -12.47 12.14
N ASN A 223 -12.38 -12.55 13.15
CA ASN A 223 -10.93 -12.42 12.98
C ASN A 223 -10.36 -13.50 12.04
N ALA A 224 -10.72 -14.76 12.29
CA ALA A 224 -10.31 -15.88 11.43
C ALA A 224 -10.83 -15.71 9.99
N TYR A 225 -12.08 -15.27 9.84
CA TYR A 225 -12.68 -15.03 8.53
C TYR A 225 -12.00 -13.87 7.80
N LEU A 226 -11.70 -12.76 8.47
CA LEU A 226 -11.01 -11.61 7.85
C LEU A 226 -9.61 -12.00 7.38
N ASN A 227 -8.85 -12.73 8.17
CA ASN A 227 -7.54 -13.25 7.76
C ASN A 227 -7.67 -14.09 6.48
N LYS A 228 -8.58 -15.05 6.46
CA LYS A 228 -8.81 -15.89 5.29
C LYS A 228 -9.30 -15.08 4.08
N LEU A 229 -10.24 -14.15 4.28
CA LEU A 229 -10.79 -13.30 3.23
C LEU A 229 -9.73 -12.39 2.59
N LEU A 230 -8.83 -11.83 3.39
CA LEU A 230 -7.85 -10.85 2.92
C LEU A 230 -6.61 -11.52 2.31
N ILE A 231 -6.16 -12.64 2.87
CA ILE A 231 -4.94 -13.34 2.42
C ILE A 231 -5.28 -14.38 1.35
N SER A 232 -6.22 -15.28 1.61
CA SER A 232 -6.57 -16.42 0.76
C SER A 232 -8.00 -16.35 0.24
N GLY A 233 -8.53 -15.13 0.02
CA GLY A 233 -9.93 -14.93 -0.34
C GLY A 233 -10.38 -15.65 -1.63
N HIS A 234 -9.46 -16.03 -2.51
CA HIS A 234 -9.77 -16.86 -3.68
C HIS A 234 -10.32 -18.25 -3.32
N GLU A 235 -9.96 -18.81 -2.18
CA GLU A 235 -10.43 -20.12 -1.73
C GLU A 235 -11.93 -20.13 -1.38
N ILE A 236 -12.45 -18.99 -0.92
CA ILE A 236 -13.86 -18.89 -0.48
C ILE A 236 -14.75 -18.12 -1.44
N ILE A 237 -14.16 -17.47 -2.47
CA ILE A 237 -14.91 -16.55 -3.35
C ILE A 237 -14.92 -17.04 -4.78
N ASN A 238 -13.74 -17.18 -5.36
CA ASN A 238 -13.53 -17.49 -6.78
C ASN A 238 -12.16 -18.15 -6.96
N PRO A 239 -12.07 -19.48 -6.95
CA PRO A 239 -10.79 -20.19 -7.12
C PRO A 239 -10.02 -19.75 -8.37
N ASN A 240 -10.70 -19.46 -9.46
CA ASN A 240 -10.08 -19.04 -10.73
C ASN A 240 -9.36 -17.68 -10.61
N TYR A 241 -9.68 -16.87 -9.57
CA TYR A 241 -8.97 -15.61 -9.33
C TYR A 241 -7.53 -15.82 -8.91
N LYS A 242 -7.16 -17.00 -8.38
CA LYS A 242 -5.79 -17.37 -8.05
C LYS A 242 -4.90 -17.30 -9.30
N ASP A 243 -5.33 -17.93 -10.37
CA ASP A 243 -4.57 -18.00 -11.64
C ASP A 243 -4.38 -16.60 -12.23
N PHE A 244 -5.44 -15.80 -12.24
CA PHE A 244 -5.34 -14.39 -12.64
C PHE A 244 -4.34 -13.59 -11.78
N SER A 245 -4.40 -13.76 -10.46
CA SER A 245 -3.50 -13.07 -9.52
C SER A 245 -2.05 -13.47 -9.73
N GLN A 246 -1.79 -14.76 -9.88
CA GLN A 246 -0.45 -15.30 -10.16
C GLN A 246 0.08 -14.83 -11.52
N ALA A 247 -0.73 -14.87 -12.56
CA ALA A 247 -0.36 -14.38 -13.89
C ALA A 247 -0.05 -12.86 -13.87
N SER A 248 -0.86 -12.09 -13.15
CA SER A 248 -0.63 -10.65 -12.98
C SER A 248 0.68 -10.35 -12.24
N LEU A 249 0.98 -11.10 -11.18
CA LEU A 249 2.24 -10.98 -10.46
C LEU A 249 3.43 -11.40 -11.33
N SER A 250 3.30 -12.49 -12.07
CA SER A 250 4.36 -12.96 -12.99
C SER A 250 4.68 -11.93 -14.06
N ARG A 251 3.66 -11.30 -14.69
CA ARG A 251 3.88 -10.20 -15.64
C ARG A 251 4.65 -9.03 -15.01
N PHE A 252 4.31 -8.67 -13.77
CA PHE A 252 5.02 -7.61 -13.06
C PHE A 252 6.47 -7.99 -12.71
N LYS A 253 6.71 -9.23 -12.25
CA LYS A 253 8.06 -9.77 -12.01
C LYS A 253 8.92 -9.68 -13.28
N ILE A 254 8.39 -10.13 -14.40
CA ILE A 254 9.09 -10.08 -15.71
C ILE A 254 9.41 -8.63 -16.11
N LEU A 255 8.46 -7.71 -15.95
CA LEU A 255 8.70 -6.29 -16.21
C LEU A 255 9.83 -5.77 -15.33
N LEU A 256 9.79 -6.00 -14.03
CA LEU A 256 10.80 -5.51 -13.10
C LEU A 256 12.20 -6.07 -13.42
N ILE A 257 12.30 -7.36 -13.71
CA ILE A 257 13.56 -8.02 -14.11
C ILE A 257 14.13 -7.35 -15.37
N LYS A 258 13.30 -7.14 -16.40
CA LYS A 258 13.74 -6.50 -17.65
C LYS A 258 14.17 -5.05 -17.41
N MET A 259 13.44 -4.30 -16.59
CA MET A 259 13.76 -2.91 -16.26
C MET A 259 15.10 -2.81 -15.51
N LEU A 260 15.35 -3.71 -14.56
CA LEU A 260 16.61 -3.77 -13.82
C LEU A 260 17.78 -4.19 -14.71
N ALA A 261 17.59 -5.15 -15.61
CA ALA A 261 18.63 -5.64 -16.51
C ALA A 261 19.23 -4.55 -17.43
N ILE A 262 18.42 -3.54 -17.79
CA ILE A 262 18.85 -2.42 -18.63
C ILE A 262 19.06 -1.12 -17.83
N SER A 263 19.04 -1.19 -16.50
CA SER A 263 19.26 0.00 -15.68
C SER A 263 20.75 0.41 -15.70
N SER A 264 20.99 1.71 -15.81
CA SER A 264 22.33 2.28 -15.68
C SER A 264 22.78 2.31 -14.22
N ASP A 265 24.08 2.45 -13.98
CA ASP A 265 24.65 2.64 -12.64
C ASP A 265 24.02 3.85 -11.95
N LYS A 266 23.80 4.95 -12.68
CA LYS A 266 23.11 6.13 -12.15
C LYS A 266 21.71 5.78 -11.65
N GLN A 267 20.94 4.99 -12.40
CA GLN A 267 19.60 4.58 -12.01
C GLN A 267 19.63 3.62 -10.80
N ARG A 268 20.60 2.70 -10.75
CA ARG A 268 20.79 1.82 -9.59
C ARG A 268 21.10 2.62 -8.32
N ASN A 269 21.98 3.61 -8.41
CA ASN A 269 22.29 4.48 -7.27
C ASN A 269 21.05 5.27 -6.79
N VAL A 270 20.23 5.79 -7.71
CA VAL A 270 18.95 6.45 -7.36
C VAL A 270 18.02 5.47 -6.61
N MET A 271 17.92 4.21 -7.06
CA MET A 271 17.10 3.19 -6.36
C MET A 271 17.64 2.91 -4.96
N ILE A 272 18.95 2.68 -4.81
CA ILE A 272 19.62 2.41 -3.54
C ILE A 272 19.38 3.56 -2.57
N ASP A 273 19.66 4.80 -2.98
CA ASP A 273 19.47 5.99 -2.16
C ASP A 273 18.02 6.14 -1.70
N LYS A 274 17.06 5.85 -2.59
CA LYS A 274 15.65 5.93 -2.30
C LYS A 274 15.19 4.87 -1.30
N LEU A 275 15.64 3.63 -1.47
CA LEU A 275 15.33 2.53 -0.55
C LEU A 275 15.91 2.80 0.84
N ARG A 276 17.18 3.19 0.94
CA ARG A 276 17.81 3.56 2.21
C ARG A 276 17.17 4.79 2.85
N SER A 277 16.68 5.76 2.05
CA SER A 277 15.91 6.90 2.58
C SER A 277 14.62 6.43 3.26
N TYR A 278 13.85 5.56 2.61
CA TYR A 278 12.63 5.00 3.21
C TYR A 278 12.94 4.12 4.43
N ALA A 279 13.99 3.30 4.38
CA ALA A 279 14.41 2.49 5.53
C ALA A 279 14.71 3.37 6.75
N ARG A 280 15.43 4.47 6.57
CA ARG A 280 15.69 5.45 7.65
C ARG A 280 14.42 6.15 8.16
N GLU A 281 13.45 6.36 7.31
CA GLU A 281 12.16 6.95 7.71
C GLU A 281 11.29 5.98 8.51
N PHE A 282 11.50 4.67 8.35
CA PHE A 282 10.74 3.60 9.00
C PHE A 282 11.35 3.14 10.33
N ASN A 283 12.61 3.41 10.58
CA ASN A 283 13.29 3.24 11.86
C ASN A 283 13.12 4.47 12.77
#